data_f1720261ca205e645c767814b78d4260
#
_entry.id   f1720261ca205e645c767814b78d4260
#
_cell.length_a   1.000
_cell.length_b   1.000
_cell.length_c   1.000
_cell.angle_alpha   90.00
_cell.angle_beta   90.00
_cell.angle_gamma   90.00
#
_symmetry.space_group_name_H-M   'P 1'
#
loop_
_entity.id
_entity.type
_entity.pdbx_description
1 polymer ?
#
loop_
_entity_poly.entity_id
_entity_poly.type
_entity_poly.pdbx_seq_one_letter_code
_entity_poly.pdbx_strand_id
1 'polypeptide(L)'
;GVGFFGYFETIDDEATSRALLDAAAQWLKAQGLSGMRGPANPSLNDTAGLLVGGFDRQPSILMPYNFEYYQHHLENYGFSKVMTMWAYYGHARMNNVDRLRRGTDLLMKRWPTLSFRNLDMSRFEDEARLLMDIYNDAWSENWGHVPMTEAEFSQLAKEMKQIIDPRLVIIVEDKGEA
;
A
#
# COMPACT_ATOMS: atom_id res chain seq x y z
N GLY A 1 2.21 -20.80 12.10
CA GLY A 1 1.81 -19.52 11.50
C GLY A 1 3.00 -18.62 11.29
N VAL A 2 2.81 -17.54 10.55
CA VAL A 2 3.81 -16.49 10.30
C VAL A 2 3.38 -15.23 11.02
N GLY A 3 4.30 -14.63 11.78
CA GLY A 3 4.10 -13.32 12.37
C GLY A 3 4.79 -12.22 11.57
N PHE A 4 4.51 -10.98 11.92
CA PHE A 4 5.09 -9.83 11.24
C PHE A 4 5.93 -8.99 12.20
N PHE A 5 6.97 -8.33 11.65
CA PHE A 5 7.69 -7.26 12.31
C PHE A 5 7.63 -6.00 11.43
N GLY A 6 7.70 -4.86 12.07
CA GLY A 6 7.72 -3.57 11.40
C GLY A 6 8.50 -2.53 12.20
N TYR A 7 8.50 -1.29 11.71
CA TYR A 7 9.21 -0.16 12.34
C TYR A 7 10.67 -0.49 12.65
N PHE A 8 11.30 -1.27 11.75
CA PHE A 8 12.68 -1.70 11.91
C PHE A 8 13.62 -0.53 11.62
N GLU A 9 14.22 -0.02 12.70
CA GLU A 9 15.19 1.06 12.66
C GLU A 9 16.45 0.66 13.42
N THR A 10 17.60 0.74 12.78
CA THR A 10 18.89 0.38 13.36
C THR A 10 20.02 1.22 12.77
N ILE A 11 21.09 1.37 13.51
CA ILE A 11 22.36 1.84 12.98
C ILE A 11 23.02 0.77 12.11
N ASP A 12 24.06 1.15 11.33
CA ASP A 12 24.84 0.20 10.54
C ASP A 12 25.75 -0.64 11.44
N ASP A 13 25.14 -1.49 12.25
CA ASP A 13 25.78 -2.42 13.15
C ASP A 13 25.00 -3.74 13.20
N GLU A 14 25.65 -4.81 12.75
CA GLU A 14 25.03 -6.14 12.64
C GLU A 14 24.61 -6.69 14.00
N ALA A 15 25.35 -6.43 15.05
CA ALA A 15 25.03 -6.92 16.40
C ALA A 15 23.76 -6.26 16.94
N THR A 16 23.59 -4.96 16.74
CA THR A 16 22.39 -4.21 17.10
C THR A 16 21.18 -4.70 16.30
N SER A 17 21.33 -4.82 14.98
CA SER A 17 20.29 -5.36 14.10
C SER A 17 19.84 -6.75 14.54
N ARG A 18 20.80 -7.65 14.79
CA ARG A 18 20.52 -9.01 15.25
C ARG A 18 19.79 -9.04 16.59
N ALA A 19 20.16 -8.21 17.54
CA ALA A 19 19.49 -8.13 18.83
C ALA A 19 18.02 -7.72 18.72
N LEU A 20 17.71 -6.76 17.83
CA LEU A 20 16.32 -6.35 17.55
C LEU A 20 15.51 -7.49 16.91
N LEU A 21 16.08 -8.16 15.93
CA LEU A 21 15.42 -9.27 15.23
C LEU A 21 15.24 -10.50 16.12
N ASP A 22 16.21 -10.78 16.98
CA ASP A 22 16.11 -11.86 17.98
C ASP A 22 14.98 -11.59 18.98
N ALA A 23 14.85 -10.35 19.46
CA ALA A 23 13.76 -9.95 20.34
C ALA A 23 12.39 -10.14 19.67
N ALA A 24 12.25 -9.70 18.42
CA ALA A 24 11.03 -9.91 17.62
C ALA A 24 10.74 -11.39 17.40
N ALA A 25 11.74 -12.18 17.03
CA ALA A 25 11.59 -13.62 16.80
C ALA A 25 11.19 -14.36 18.08
N GLN A 26 11.79 -14.01 19.23
CA GLN A 26 11.45 -14.59 20.53
C GLN A 26 10.01 -14.28 20.93
N TRP A 27 9.57 -13.04 20.72
CA TRP A 27 8.19 -12.64 21.00
C TRP A 27 7.20 -13.42 20.13
N LEU A 28 7.43 -13.50 18.82
CA LEU A 28 6.58 -14.25 17.90
C LEU A 28 6.53 -15.74 18.25
N LYS A 29 7.67 -16.32 18.63
CA LYS A 29 7.74 -17.72 19.08
C LYS A 29 6.91 -17.94 20.33
N ALA A 30 6.93 -17.01 21.28
CA ALA A 30 6.11 -17.06 22.49
C ALA A 30 4.60 -16.98 22.18
N GLN A 31 4.20 -16.40 21.04
CA GLN A 31 2.83 -16.41 20.51
C GLN A 31 2.50 -17.69 19.69
N GLY A 32 3.39 -18.67 19.64
CA GLY A 32 3.18 -19.92 18.89
C GLY A 32 3.41 -19.78 17.37
N LEU A 33 4.07 -18.72 16.93
CA LEU A 33 4.39 -18.50 15.51
C LEU A 33 5.78 -19.05 15.18
N SER A 34 5.91 -19.62 13.99
CA SER A 34 7.13 -20.32 13.55
C SER A 34 7.90 -19.59 12.46
N GLY A 35 7.34 -18.55 11.89
CA GLY A 35 7.96 -17.72 10.85
C GLY A 35 7.80 -16.25 11.15
N MET A 36 8.71 -15.44 10.60
CA MET A 36 8.70 -13.98 10.72
C MET A 36 8.80 -13.36 9.33
N ARG A 37 7.95 -12.36 9.05
CA ARG A 37 7.89 -11.63 7.79
C ARG A 37 7.89 -10.13 8.07
N GLY A 38 8.50 -9.36 7.18
CA GLY A 38 8.54 -7.90 7.31
C GLY A 38 9.59 -7.27 6.40
N PRO A 39 9.80 -5.97 6.58
CA PRO A 39 9.07 -5.08 7.48
C PRO A 39 7.65 -4.76 6.96
N ALA A 40 6.70 -4.55 7.88
CA ALA A 40 5.34 -4.09 7.59
C ALA A 40 4.89 -3.13 8.71
N ASN A 41 4.45 -1.93 8.37
CA ASN A 41 4.28 -0.83 9.32
C ASN A 41 2.84 -0.26 9.33
N PRO A 42 1.85 -0.83 9.99
CA PRO A 42 1.82 -2.16 10.59
C PRO A 42 1.40 -3.27 9.63
N SER A 43 0.87 -2.93 8.44
CA SER A 43 0.33 -3.89 7.46
C SER A 43 0.79 -3.57 6.03
N LEU A 44 0.37 -4.37 5.06
CA LEU A 44 0.55 -4.08 3.63
C LEU A 44 -0.35 -2.93 3.14
N ASN A 45 -1.36 -2.54 3.91
CA ASN A 45 -2.19 -1.37 3.62
C ASN A 45 -1.48 -0.04 3.92
N ASP A 46 -0.37 -0.12 4.66
CA ASP A 46 0.48 1.01 5.05
C ASP A 46 1.84 0.92 4.35
N THR A 47 2.88 1.41 5.01
CA THR A 47 4.25 1.30 4.49
C THR A 47 4.80 -0.10 4.72
N ALA A 48 4.98 -0.87 3.67
CA ALA A 48 5.49 -2.24 3.76
C ALA A 48 6.62 -2.51 2.78
N GLY A 49 7.47 -3.45 3.15
CA GLY A 49 8.63 -3.84 2.38
C GLY A 49 9.88 -3.04 2.69
N LEU A 50 10.97 -3.46 2.09
CA LEU A 50 12.28 -2.84 2.16
C LEU A 50 12.61 -2.21 0.81
N LEU A 51 13.05 -0.95 0.79
CA LEU A 51 13.62 -0.36 -0.41
C LEU A 51 14.93 -1.07 -0.74
N VAL A 52 15.04 -1.59 -1.95
CA VAL A 52 16.24 -2.31 -2.42
C VAL A 52 16.82 -1.72 -3.71
N GLY A 53 16.19 -0.67 -4.23
CA GLY A 53 16.67 0.07 -5.40
C GLY A 53 15.91 1.37 -5.58
N GLY A 54 16.56 2.39 -6.18
CA GLY A 54 15.99 3.73 -6.36
C GLY A 54 16.29 4.67 -5.20
N PHE A 55 17.37 4.47 -4.48
CA PHE A 55 17.82 5.32 -3.36
C PHE A 55 18.20 6.76 -3.77
N ASP A 56 18.38 6.99 -5.06
CA ASP A 56 18.65 8.30 -5.65
C ASP A 56 17.42 9.23 -5.72
N ARG A 57 16.26 8.76 -5.28
CA ARG A 57 14.99 9.49 -5.34
C ARG A 57 14.36 9.62 -3.97
N GLN A 58 13.63 10.72 -3.79
CA GLN A 58 12.77 10.85 -2.60
C GLN A 58 11.61 9.86 -2.68
N PRO A 59 11.27 9.20 -1.56
CA PRO A 59 10.08 8.36 -1.51
C PRO A 59 8.81 9.19 -1.68
N SER A 60 7.82 8.61 -2.32
CA SER A 60 6.47 9.16 -2.35
C SER A 60 5.71 8.80 -1.06
N ILE A 61 4.53 9.41 -0.87
CA ILE A 61 3.67 9.11 0.27
C ILE A 61 3.37 7.59 0.30
N LEU A 62 3.43 7.00 1.48
CA LEU A 62 3.21 5.56 1.73
C LEU A 62 4.23 4.61 1.06
N MET A 63 5.36 5.12 0.59
CA MET A 63 6.43 4.29 0.05
C MET A 63 7.52 4.05 1.10
N PRO A 64 8.08 2.84 1.18
CA PRO A 64 9.16 2.56 2.12
C PRO A 64 10.42 3.35 1.76
N TYR A 65 11.14 3.79 2.80
CA TYR A 65 12.48 4.31 2.69
C TYR A 65 13.33 3.77 3.84
N ASN A 66 14.55 3.38 3.53
CA ASN A 66 15.52 2.85 4.50
C ASN A 66 16.93 3.03 3.95
N PHE A 67 17.93 2.84 4.76
CA PHE A 67 19.32 2.77 4.33
C PHE A 67 19.63 1.47 3.59
N GLU A 68 20.59 1.50 2.67
CA GLU A 68 20.99 0.35 1.85
C GLU A 68 21.47 -0.84 2.70
N TYR A 69 22.14 -0.57 3.83
CA TYR A 69 22.66 -1.62 4.71
C TYR A 69 21.57 -2.48 5.38
N TYR A 70 20.30 -2.03 5.42
CA TYR A 70 19.21 -2.82 6.00
C TYR A 70 19.01 -4.15 5.28
N GLN A 71 19.13 -4.15 3.94
CA GLN A 71 19.04 -5.39 3.17
C GLN A 71 20.09 -6.40 3.63
N HIS A 72 21.34 -5.96 3.76
CA HIS A 72 22.44 -6.81 4.19
C HIS A 72 22.21 -7.38 5.60
N HIS A 73 21.78 -6.56 6.54
CA HIS A 73 21.48 -7.00 7.91
C HIS A 73 20.37 -8.05 7.96
N LEU A 74 19.30 -7.85 7.18
CA LEU A 74 18.20 -8.82 7.12
C LEU A 74 18.62 -10.14 6.47
N GLU A 75 19.36 -10.09 5.37
CA GLU A 75 19.87 -11.27 4.69
C GLU A 75 20.87 -12.06 5.57
N ASN A 76 21.79 -11.37 6.26
CA ASN A 76 22.72 -11.98 7.22
C ASN A 76 22.02 -12.58 8.44
N TYR A 77 20.86 -12.07 8.83
CA TYR A 77 20.04 -12.67 9.88
C TYR A 77 19.40 -13.98 9.42
N GLY A 78 19.19 -14.16 8.13
CA GLY A 78 18.60 -15.38 7.53
C GLY A 78 17.26 -15.12 6.83
N PHE A 79 16.88 -13.89 6.61
CA PHE A 79 15.71 -13.58 5.78
C PHE A 79 16.00 -13.86 4.30
N SER A 80 14.95 -14.26 3.60
CA SER A 80 14.96 -14.37 2.15
C SER A 80 13.81 -13.55 1.55
N LYS A 81 14.06 -13.01 0.37
CA LYS A 81 13.04 -12.24 -0.35
C LYS A 81 11.85 -13.14 -0.72
N VAL A 82 10.65 -12.73 -0.37
CA VAL A 82 9.40 -13.45 -0.69
C VAL A 82 8.60 -12.79 -1.82
N MET A 83 8.73 -11.47 -2.01
CA MET A 83 8.02 -10.72 -3.03
C MET A 83 8.85 -9.53 -3.49
N THR A 84 8.69 -9.13 -4.75
CA THR A 84 9.22 -7.85 -5.26
C THR A 84 8.05 -6.97 -5.67
N MET A 85 7.99 -5.78 -5.12
CA MET A 85 7.03 -4.74 -5.51
C MET A 85 7.74 -3.69 -6.36
N TRP A 86 7.15 -3.34 -7.49
CA TRP A 86 7.72 -2.36 -8.41
C TRP A 86 6.98 -1.03 -8.28
N ALA A 87 7.71 0.04 -7.98
CA ALA A 87 7.20 1.39 -8.09
C ALA A 87 7.50 1.95 -9.49
N TYR A 88 6.46 2.41 -10.17
CA TYR A 88 6.58 3.00 -11.51
C TYR A 88 6.49 4.51 -11.43
N TYR A 89 7.45 5.18 -12.07
CA TYR A 89 7.38 6.62 -12.24
C TYR A 89 6.63 6.97 -13.51
N GLY A 90 5.57 7.76 -13.37
CA GLY A 90 4.79 8.30 -14.48
C GLY A 90 4.85 9.83 -14.52
N HIS A 91 4.95 10.40 -15.70
CA HIS A 91 4.86 11.84 -15.91
C HIS A 91 3.77 12.13 -16.95
N ALA A 92 3.01 13.21 -16.76
CA ALA A 92 1.88 13.56 -17.66
C ALA A 92 2.26 13.60 -19.15
N ARG A 93 3.49 14.04 -19.46
CA ARG A 93 4.02 14.08 -20.85
C ARG A 93 4.26 12.69 -21.47
N MET A 94 4.32 11.64 -20.66
CA MET A 94 4.49 10.26 -21.15
C MET A 94 3.16 9.62 -21.57
N ASN A 95 2.04 10.25 -21.21
CA ASN A 95 0.72 9.72 -21.50
C ASN A 95 0.28 10.09 -22.91
N ASN A 96 -0.15 9.11 -23.68
CA ASN A 96 -0.81 9.34 -24.96
C ASN A 96 -2.30 9.64 -24.72
N VAL A 97 -2.62 10.92 -24.54
CA VAL A 97 -3.98 11.40 -24.22
C VAL A 97 -5.00 10.96 -25.25
N ASP A 98 -4.63 10.95 -26.56
CA ASP A 98 -5.54 10.54 -27.62
C ASP A 98 -5.86 9.04 -27.57
N ARG A 99 -4.90 8.21 -27.16
CA ARG A 99 -5.13 6.77 -26.95
C ARG A 99 -6.07 6.54 -25.76
N LEU A 100 -5.87 7.26 -24.67
CA LEU A 100 -6.73 7.16 -23.48
C LEU A 100 -8.15 7.62 -23.81
N ARG A 101 -8.29 8.76 -24.49
CA ARG A 101 -9.60 9.30 -24.90
C ARG A 101 -10.36 8.32 -25.81
N ARG A 102 -9.70 7.78 -26.83
CA ARG A 102 -10.31 6.73 -27.68
C ARG A 102 -10.71 5.49 -26.91
N GLY A 103 -9.89 5.07 -25.93
CA GLY A 103 -10.22 3.96 -25.03
C GLY A 103 -11.48 4.23 -24.21
N THR A 104 -11.60 5.43 -23.64
CA THR A 104 -12.79 5.87 -22.89
C THR A 104 -14.03 5.92 -23.80
N ASP A 105 -13.92 6.46 -25.01
CA ASP A 105 -15.04 6.52 -25.98
C ASP A 105 -15.55 5.12 -26.36
N LEU A 106 -14.64 4.16 -26.53
CA LEU A 106 -15.01 2.76 -26.81
C LEU A 106 -15.66 2.10 -25.60
N LEU A 107 -15.14 2.36 -24.41
CA LEU A 107 -15.73 1.87 -23.16
C LEU A 107 -17.17 2.36 -23.01
N MET A 108 -17.40 3.67 -23.13
CA MET A 108 -18.72 4.27 -23.00
C MET A 108 -19.71 3.79 -24.06
N LYS A 109 -19.25 3.45 -25.27
CA LYS A 109 -20.10 2.84 -26.29
C LYS A 109 -20.49 1.40 -25.94
N ARG A 110 -19.59 0.65 -25.32
CA ARG A 110 -19.82 -0.75 -24.95
C ARG A 110 -20.68 -0.88 -23.69
N TRP A 111 -20.50 0.03 -22.74
CA TRP A 111 -21.23 0.06 -21.47
C TRP A 111 -21.86 1.45 -21.27
N PRO A 112 -22.99 1.72 -21.92
CA PRO A 112 -23.64 3.04 -21.87
C PRO A 112 -24.26 3.36 -20.52
N THR A 113 -24.32 2.39 -19.60
CA THR A 113 -24.82 2.54 -18.24
C THR A 113 -23.78 3.04 -17.24
N LEU A 114 -22.49 3.09 -17.66
CA LEU A 114 -21.43 3.62 -16.83
C LEU A 114 -21.55 5.13 -16.67
N SER A 115 -21.39 5.59 -15.47
CA SER A 115 -21.24 7.00 -15.11
C SER A 115 -19.95 7.24 -14.33
N PHE A 116 -19.44 8.46 -14.45
CA PHE A 116 -18.21 8.87 -13.76
C PHE A 116 -18.51 10.10 -12.92
N ARG A 117 -18.14 10.04 -11.67
CA ARG A 117 -18.25 11.20 -10.77
C ARG A 117 -16.99 11.39 -9.93
N ASN A 118 -16.80 12.58 -9.44
CA ASN A 118 -15.77 12.86 -8.46
C ASN A 118 -16.25 12.55 -7.05
N LEU A 119 -15.29 12.54 -6.11
CA LEU A 119 -15.56 12.40 -4.69
C LEU A 119 -16.41 13.58 -4.19
N ASP A 120 -17.50 13.30 -3.50
CA ASP A 120 -18.36 14.31 -2.89
C ASP A 120 -17.89 14.63 -1.46
N MET A 121 -17.15 15.72 -1.31
CA MET A 121 -16.63 16.14 0.00
C MET A 121 -17.71 16.53 1.00
N SER A 122 -18.94 16.81 0.56
CA SER A 122 -20.06 17.11 1.47
C SER A 122 -20.59 15.87 2.17
N ARG A 123 -20.36 14.68 1.59
CA ARG A 123 -20.72 13.37 2.13
C ARG A 123 -19.49 12.51 2.38
N PHE A 124 -18.40 13.12 2.77
CA PHE A 124 -17.08 12.47 2.86
C PHE A 124 -17.08 11.15 3.63
N GLU A 125 -17.85 11.05 4.71
CA GLU A 125 -17.92 9.82 5.52
C GLU A 125 -18.57 8.64 4.78
N ASP A 126 -19.62 8.90 4.01
CA ASP A 126 -20.30 7.89 3.20
C ASP A 126 -19.41 7.48 2.00
N GLU A 127 -18.77 8.46 1.37
CA GLU A 127 -17.80 8.22 0.30
C GLU A 127 -16.60 7.39 0.78
N ALA A 128 -16.12 7.66 2.00
CA ALA A 128 -15.03 6.89 2.60
C ALA A 128 -15.44 5.43 2.84
N ARG A 129 -16.65 5.16 3.32
CA ARG A 129 -17.16 3.78 3.45
C ARG A 129 -17.25 3.07 2.11
N LEU A 130 -17.80 3.74 1.10
CA LEU A 130 -17.87 3.21 -0.25
C LEU A 130 -16.49 2.85 -0.79
N LEU A 131 -15.50 3.74 -0.62
CA LEU A 131 -14.12 3.49 -1.04
C LEU A 131 -13.49 2.34 -0.27
N MET A 132 -13.81 2.16 1.02
CA MET A 132 -13.33 1.03 1.81
C MET A 132 -13.88 -0.30 1.26
N ASP A 133 -15.15 -0.35 0.95
CA ASP A 133 -15.80 -1.56 0.42
C ASP A 133 -15.19 -1.93 -0.94
N ILE A 134 -15.05 -0.96 -1.84
CA ILE A 134 -14.38 -1.15 -3.13
C ILE A 134 -12.94 -1.61 -2.95
N TYR A 135 -12.19 -1.00 -2.02
CA TYR A 135 -10.80 -1.35 -1.74
C TYR A 135 -10.67 -2.78 -1.24
N ASN A 136 -11.45 -3.15 -0.23
CA ASN A 136 -11.38 -4.49 0.36
C ASN A 136 -11.79 -5.58 -0.63
N ASP A 137 -12.80 -5.33 -1.47
CA ASP A 137 -13.21 -6.25 -2.53
C ASP A 137 -12.15 -6.39 -3.61
N ALA A 138 -11.70 -5.27 -4.17
CA ALA A 138 -10.74 -5.25 -5.28
C ALA A 138 -9.38 -5.87 -4.92
N TRP A 139 -8.96 -5.77 -3.66
CA TRP A 139 -7.66 -6.26 -3.20
C TRP A 139 -7.72 -7.62 -2.52
N SER A 140 -8.91 -8.21 -2.36
CA SER A 140 -9.14 -9.48 -1.63
C SER A 140 -8.23 -10.62 -2.08
N GLU A 141 -7.94 -10.74 -3.36
CA GLU A 141 -7.09 -11.77 -3.96
C GLU A 141 -5.61 -11.37 -4.06
N ASN A 142 -5.24 -10.17 -3.62
CA ASN A 142 -3.85 -9.72 -3.71
C ASN A 142 -2.98 -10.34 -2.63
N TRP A 143 -1.74 -10.63 -3.01
CA TRP A 143 -0.77 -11.21 -2.11
C TRP A 143 -0.59 -10.40 -0.83
N GLY A 144 -0.81 -11.04 0.31
CA GLY A 144 -0.59 -10.42 1.62
C GLY A 144 -1.65 -9.39 2.02
N HIS A 145 -2.72 -9.24 1.25
CA HIS A 145 -3.82 -8.35 1.62
C HIS A 145 -4.43 -8.76 2.97
N VAL A 146 -4.67 -7.77 3.79
CA VAL A 146 -5.45 -7.88 5.03
C VAL A 146 -6.57 -6.86 4.92
N PRO A 147 -7.84 -7.28 5.01
CA PRO A 147 -8.96 -6.34 4.94
C PRO A 147 -8.81 -5.24 6.01
N MET A 148 -8.96 -4.00 5.59
CA MET A 148 -9.01 -2.87 6.53
C MET A 148 -10.29 -2.93 7.34
N THR A 149 -10.15 -2.71 8.64
CA THR A 149 -11.31 -2.49 9.51
C THR A 149 -11.87 -1.08 9.30
N GLU A 150 -13.13 -0.88 9.68
CA GLU A 150 -13.76 0.46 9.61
C GLU A 150 -12.98 1.51 10.41
N ALA A 151 -12.42 1.14 11.55
CA ALA A 151 -11.65 2.03 12.39
C ALA A 151 -10.34 2.47 11.72
N GLU A 152 -9.59 1.54 11.13
CA GLU A 152 -8.35 1.82 10.41
C GLU A 152 -8.62 2.70 9.18
N PHE A 153 -9.63 2.34 8.39
CA PHE A 153 -9.96 3.11 7.19
C PHE A 153 -10.47 4.53 7.54
N SER A 154 -11.29 4.66 8.59
CA SER A 154 -11.76 5.97 9.05
C SER A 154 -10.60 6.86 9.51
N GLN A 155 -9.59 6.30 10.16
CA GLN A 155 -8.41 7.05 10.57
C GLN A 155 -7.60 7.49 9.35
N LEU A 156 -7.33 6.59 8.41
CA LEU A 156 -6.64 6.90 7.16
C LEU A 156 -7.39 7.97 6.36
N ALA A 157 -8.71 7.83 6.23
CA ALA A 157 -9.54 8.80 5.52
C ALA A 157 -9.47 10.21 6.13
N LYS A 158 -9.47 10.31 7.46
CA LYS A 158 -9.31 11.61 8.16
C LYS A 158 -7.96 12.26 7.87
N GLU A 159 -6.90 11.48 7.84
CA GLU A 159 -5.55 11.97 7.51
C GLU A 159 -5.47 12.41 6.05
N MET A 160 -5.98 11.58 5.14
CA MET A 160 -6.01 11.86 3.71
C MET A 160 -6.90 13.05 3.35
N LYS A 161 -7.95 13.34 4.11
CA LYS A 161 -8.87 14.47 3.88
C LYS A 161 -8.16 15.82 3.75
N GLN A 162 -7.00 15.97 4.39
CA GLN A 162 -6.22 17.21 4.37
C GLN A 162 -5.43 17.42 3.07
N ILE A 163 -5.14 16.34 2.36
CA ILE A 163 -4.27 16.35 1.16
C ILE A 163 -4.99 15.90 -0.11
N ILE A 164 -6.20 15.36 0.01
CA ILE A 164 -6.96 14.85 -1.13
C ILE A 164 -7.48 15.99 -1.99
N ASP A 165 -7.24 15.90 -3.29
CA ASP A 165 -7.96 16.73 -4.26
C ASP A 165 -9.12 15.89 -4.83
N PRO A 166 -10.40 16.24 -4.52
CA PRO A 166 -11.54 15.44 -4.95
C PRO A 166 -11.65 15.30 -6.47
N ARG A 167 -11.05 16.22 -7.23
CA ARG A 167 -11.03 16.16 -8.71
C ARG A 167 -10.17 15.00 -9.24
N LEU A 168 -9.24 14.50 -8.43
CA LEU A 168 -8.36 13.38 -8.78
C LEU A 168 -8.93 12.02 -8.37
N VAL A 169 -9.99 12.01 -7.55
CA VAL A 169 -10.69 10.78 -7.17
C VAL A 169 -11.90 10.63 -8.08
N ILE A 170 -11.87 9.58 -8.88
CA ILE A 170 -12.94 9.30 -9.85
C ILE A 170 -13.59 7.97 -9.45
N ILE A 171 -14.87 8.01 -9.17
CA ILE A 171 -15.70 6.85 -8.88
C ILE A 171 -16.46 6.50 -10.15
N VAL A 172 -16.43 5.22 -10.52
CA VAL A 172 -17.15 4.69 -11.67
C VAL A 172 -18.36 3.92 -11.15
N GLU A 173 -19.52 4.23 -11.68
CA GLU A 173 -20.77 3.58 -11.30
C GLU A 173 -21.41 2.92 -12.52
N ASP A 174 -21.93 1.71 -12.37
CA ASP A 174 -22.80 1.06 -13.33
C ASP A 174 -24.23 1.04 -12.81
N LYS A 175 -25.14 1.69 -13.51
CA LYS A 175 -26.57 1.81 -13.11
C LYS A 175 -26.77 2.42 -11.71
N GLY A 176 -25.84 3.24 -11.25
CA GLY A 176 -25.87 3.90 -9.95
C GLY A 176 -25.25 3.11 -8.79
N GLU A 177 -24.61 1.98 -9.08
CA GLU A 177 -23.82 1.19 -8.12
C GLU A 177 -22.32 1.32 -8.45
N ALA A 178 -21.48 1.60 -7.47
CA ALA A 178 -20.03 1.79 -7.61
C ALA A 178 -19.25 0.49 -7.43
#